data_05e3d91498db42786b16a52d218b4cf9
#
_entry.id   05e3d91498db42786b16a52d218b4cf9
#
_cell.length_a   1.000
_cell.length_b   1.000
_cell.length_c   1.000
_cell.angle_alpha   90.00
_cell.angle_beta   90.00
_cell.angle_gamma   90.00
#
_symmetry.space_group_name_H-M   'P 1'
#
loop_
_entity.id
_entity.type
_entity.pdbx_description
1 polymer ?
#
loop_
_entity_poly.entity_id
_entity_poly.type
_entity_poly.pdbx_seq_one_letter_code
_entity_poly.pdbx_strand_id
1 'polypeptide(L)'
;MAFSPDWGGDLEVFTLVVDAGSFSAAARRLDLAPSSIARVIDRLEERLGVRLILRTTRSLTVTPEGSTYLSAARRILADVQEAEKLVSNQGSPRGRLRVSTSILYGRMFLVPVLGDFVRRYPDILLDISLTDTVVDIAGGQADVGVRFGPLPDGSLTARKLGETRKVIVASPDYLARRGSPQVPEDLLTHDCLGFNFRRAAPTWPFLKDGREYSLTIKGSVEANNGETLGQLAAEGVGVTRVGAETVQDQIRSGALVPLLEQFNPGDVEEINAVFVGGAHTPVRVRCFVDYLVEALRQAVSPRGRHASVQLTHTNE
;
A
#
# COMPACT_ATOMS: atom_id res chain seq x y z
N MET A 1 11.14 24.01 27.42
CA MET A 1 11.95 22.81 27.16
C MET A 1 13.22 23.27 26.49
N ALA A 2 14.37 23.10 27.13
CA ALA A 2 15.67 23.45 26.53
C ALA A 2 16.04 22.34 25.55
N PHE A 3 16.21 22.67 24.27
CA PHE A 3 16.77 21.74 23.31
C PHE A 3 18.20 21.40 23.72
N SER A 4 18.52 20.09 23.81
CA SER A 4 19.92 19.66 23.95
C SER A 4 20.68 20.11 22.69
N PRO A 5 21.91 20.63 22.78
CA PRO A 5 22.65 21.09 21.61
C PRO A 5 22.95 20.01 20.56
N ASP A 6 22.67 18.74 20.84
CA ASP A 6 23.05 17.58 20.01
C ASP A 6 21.88 16.63 19.70
N TRP A 7 20.65 17.14 19.69
CA TRP A 7 19.47 16.31 19.43
C TRP A 7 19.50 15.64 18.05
N GLY A 8 20.09 16.27 17.04
CA GLY A 8 20.26 15.70 15.69
C GLY A 8 21.18 14.49 15.70
N GLY A 9 22.31 14.58 16.37
CA GLY A 9 23.24 13.47 16.55
C GLY A 9 22.63 12.30 17.33
N ASP A 10 21.81 12.56 18.36
CA ASP A 10 21.10 11.53 19.11
C ASP A 10 20.14 10.72 18.19
N LEU A 11 19.40 11.41 17.27
CA LEU A 11 18.51 10.77 16.30
C LEU A 11 19.25 9.91 15.29
N GLU A 12 20.37 10.42 14.75
CA GLU A 12 21.21 9.70 13.78
C GLU A 12 21.79 8.43 14.41
N VAL A 13 22.38 8.55 15.60
CA VAL A 13 22.97 7.42 16.32
C VAL A 13 21.92 6.36 16.62
N PHE A 14 20.74 6.75 17.12
CA PHE A 14 19.67 5.81 17.43
C PHE A 14 19.21 5.07 16.18
N THR A 15 18.93 5.79 15.10
CA THR A 15 18.50 5.21 13.82
C THR A 15 19.55 4.23 13.29
N LEU A 16 20.83 4.62 13.35
CA LEU A 16 21.95 3.78 12.87
C LEU A 16 22.13 2.52 13.72
N VAL A 17 21.95 2.59 15.04
CA VAL A 17 22.00 1.43 15.94
C VAL A 17 20.93 0.40 15.60
N VAL A 18 19.72 0.85 15.34
CA VAL A 18 18.62 -0.02 14.96
C VAL A 18 18.86 -0.64 13.57
N ASP A 19 19.28 0.16 12.59
CA ASP A 19 19.53 -0.31 11.22
C ASP A 19 20.74 -1.27 11.13
N ALA A 20 21.74 -1.07 11.99
CA ALA A 20 22.91 -1.94 12.06
C ALA A 20 22.67 -3.22 12.88
N GLY A 21 21.57 -3.28 13.65
CA GLY A 21 21.22 -4.41 14.50
C GLY A 21 22.16 -4.63 15.70
N SER A 22 23.19 -3.81 15.87
CA SER A 22 24.10 -3.88 17.02
C SER A 22 24.88 -2.58 17.26
N PHE A 23 25.18 -2.33 18.54
CA PHE A 23 26.02 -1.18 18.95
C PHE A 23 27.42 -1.19 18.33
N SER A 24 28.04 -2.38 18.24
CA SER A 24 29.38 -2.51 17.64
C SER A 24 29.37 -2.26 16.14
N ALA A 25 28.32 -2.65 15.42
CA ALA A 25 28.20 -2.38 14.00
C ALA A 25 27.93 -0.89 13.74
N ALA A 26 27.10 -0.24 14.53
CA ALA A 26 26.86 1.20 14.47
C ALA A 26 28.14 1.99 14.77
N ALA A 27 28.87 1.60 15.84
CA ALA A 27 30.12 2.20 16.23
C ALA A 27 31.19 2.20 15.11
N ARG A 28 31.32 1.05 14.44
CA ARG A 28 32.24 0.95 13.27
C ARG A 28 31.86 1.89 12.12
N ARG A 29 30.53 2.10 11.87
CA ARG A 29 30.07 3.01 10.80
C ARG A 29 30.32 4.48 11.10
N LEU A 30 30.36 4.84 12.39
CA LEU A 30 30.56 6.22 12.85
C LEU A 30 32.02 6.49 13.27
N ASP A 31 32.90 5.49 13.18
CA ASP A 31 34.30 5.56 13.68
C ASP A 31 34.35 5.96 15.16
N LEU A 32 33.48 5.38 15.98
CA LEU A 32 33.37 5.65 17.41
C LEU A 32 33.56 4.36 18.23
N ALA A 33 33.84 4.54 19.53
CA ALA A 33 33.86 3.42 20.45
C ALA A 33 32.38 2.95 20.75
N PRO A 34 32.14 1.63 20.89
CA PRO A 34 30.82 1.12 21.24
C PRO A 34 30.25 1.70 22.54
N SER A 35 31.11 2.03 23.50
CA SER A 35 30.72 2.70 24.76
C SER A 35 30.20 4.14 24.55
N SER A 36 30.71 4.85 23.55
CA SER A 36 30.23 6.18 23.20
C SER A 36 28.82 6.11 22.60
N ILE A 37 28.57 5.17 21.71
CA ILE A 37 27.23 4.92 21.17
C ILE A 37 26.24 4.56 22.30
N ALA A 38 26.66 3.68 23.22
CA ALA A 38 25.84 3.28 24.34
C ALA A 38 25.45 4.48 25.23
N ARG A 39 26.38 5.38 25.50
CA ARG A 39 26.10 6.60 26.28
C ARG A 39 25.10 7.56 25.59
N VAL A 40 25.17 7.66 24.26
CA VAL A 40 24.18 8.46 23.48
C VAL A 40 22.79 7.89 23.65
N ILE A 41 22.64 6.57 23.50
CA ILE A 41 21.35 5.91 23.67
C ILE A 41 20.84 6.02 25.11
N ASP A 42 21.68 5.79 26.11
CA ASP A 42 21.29 5.89 27.52
C ASP A 42 20.80 7.31 27.86
N ARG A 43 21.53 8.35 27.44
CA ARG A 43 21.13 9.75 27.58
C ARG A 43 19.80 10.07 26.87
N LEU A 44 19.59 9.52 25.68
CA LEU A 44 18.36 9.68 24.92
C LEU A 44 17.17 9.05 25.65
N GLU A 45 17.31 7.81 26.14
CA GLU A 45 16.30 7.11 26.92
C GLU A 45 15.99 7.80 28.25
N GLU A 46 17.02 8.29 28.95
CA GLU A 46 16.90 9.08 30.18
C GLU A 46 16.09 10.38 29.94
N ARG A 47 16.40 11.11 28.87
CA ARG A 47 15.71 12.32 28.48
C ARG A 47 14.24 12.08 28.13
N LEU A 48 13.92 10.95 27.51
CA LEU A 48 12.56 10.57 27.12
C LEU A 48 11.79 9.89 28.24
N GLY A 49 12.48 9.40 29.28
CA GLY A 49 11.89 8.67 30.40
C GLY A 49 11.38 7.27 30.04
N VAL A 50 11.78 6.74 28.87
CA VAL A 50 11.34 5.43 28.37
C VAL A 50 12.50 4.66 27.72
N ARG A 51 12.43 3.34 27.76
CA ARG A 51 13.38 2.49 27.03
C ARG A 51 12.97 2.38 25.57
N LEU A 52 13.94 2.63 24.66
CA LEU A 52 13.77 2.49 23.23
C LEU A 52 14.34 1.15 22.71
N ILE A 53 15.38 0.63 23.42
CA ILE A 53 16.09 -0.58 23.05
C ILE A 53 16.22 -1.50 24.26
N LEU A 54 15.81 -2.76 24.09
CA LEU A 54 16.12 -3.83 25.02
C LEU A 54 17.41 -4.52 24.59
N ARG A 55 18.39 -4.50 25.50
CA ARG A 55 19.72 -5.11 25.28
C ARG A 55 19.77 -6.47 25.97
N THR A 56 20.06 -7.50 25.21
CA THR A 56 20.49 -8.80 25.75
C THR A 56 21.91 -9.08 25.27
N THR A 57 22.61 -10.01 25.88
CA THR A 57 23.96 -10.42 25.46
C THR A 57 24.00 -11.02 24.05
N ARG A 58 22.84 -11.34 23.47
CA ARG A 58 22.72 -12.00 22.16
C ARG A 58 21.91 -11.24 21.11
N SER A 59 21.11 -10.24 21.51
CA SER A 59 20.22 -9.52 20.59
C SER A 59 19.95 -8.08 21.01
N LEU A 60 19.67 -7.26 20.01
CA LEU A 60 19.11 -5.92 20.15
C LEU A 60 17.66 -5.99 19.69
N THR A 61 16.73 -5.62 20.58
CA THR A 61 15.30 -5.57 20.26
C THR A 61 14.76 -4.17 20.51
N VAL A 62 14.07 -3.63 19.52
CA VAL A 62 13.43 -2.30 19.62
C VAL A 62 12.10 -2.45 20.38
N THR A 63 11.83 -1.56 21.35
CA THR A 63 10.57 -1.52 22.08
C THR A 63 9.43 -0.94 21.21
N PRO A 64 8.15 -1.05 21.60
CA PRO A 64 7.06 -0.34 20.94
C PRO A 64 7.29 1.18 20.89
N GLU A 65 7.76 1.77 22.01
CA GLU A 65 8.14 3.18 22.11
C GLU A 65 9.32 3.49 21.18
N GLY A 66 10.31 2.61 21.15
CA GLY A 66 11.46 2.69 20.24
C GLY A 66 11.06 2.65 18.78
N SER A 67 10.09 1.83 18.40
CA SER A 67 9.56 1.77 17.03
C SER A 67 8.85 3.05 16.63
N THR A 68 8.05 3.61 17.55
CA THR A 68 7.39 4.90 17.35
C THR A 68 8.42 6.02 17.20
N TYR A 69 9.42 6.05 18.08
CA TYR A 69 10.49 7.05 18.04
C TYR A 69 11.36 6.92 16.78
N LEU A 70 11.68 5.68 16.34
CA LEU A 70 12.43 5.42 15.11
C LEU A 70 11.74 6.00 13.88
N SER A 71 10.44 5.78 13.78
CA SER A 71 9.63 6.30 12.68
C SER A 71 9.65 7.84 12.64
N ALA A 72 9.51 8.48 13.80
CA ALA A 72 9.61 9.93 13.92
C ALA A 72 11.03 10.44 13.62
N ALA A 73 12.06 9.78 14.14
CA ALA A 73 13.46 10.13 13.92
C ALA A 73 13.85 10.10 12.43
N ARG A 74 13.45 9.04 11.72
CA ARG A 74 13.71 8.92 10.27
C ARG A 74 13.07 10.05 9.47
N ARG A 75 11.86 10.47 9.84
CA ARG A 75 11.17 11.59 9.19
C ARG A 75 11.91 12.89 9.43
N ILE A 76 12.25 13.20 10.70
CA ILE A 76 12.97 14.43 11.06
C ILE A 76 14.33 14.51 10.34
N LEU A 77 15.10 13.43 10.32
CA LEU A 77 16.39 13.40 9.62
C LEU A 77 16.23 13.61 8.10
N ALA A 78 15.18 13.05 7.51
CA ALA A 78 14.89 13.28 6.10
C ALA A 78 14.51 14.75 5.83
N ASP A 79 13.73 15.39 6.72
CA ASP A 79 13.33 16.79 6.60
C ASP A 79 14.54 17.74 6.76
N VAL A 80 15.46 17.45 7.69
CA VAL A 80 16.71 18.21 7.86
C VAL A 80 17.56 18.12 6.59
N GLN A 81 17.77 16.91 6.07
CA GLN A 81 18.51 16.70 4.82
C GLN A 81 17.87 17.42 3.63
N GLU A 82 16.53 17.48 3.57
CA GLU A 82 15.82 18.21 2.51
C GLU A 82 15.99 19.71 2.66
N ALA A 83 15.90 20.25 3.89
CA ALA A 83 16.11 21.67 4.16
C ALA A 83 17.53 22.12 3.75
N GLU A 84 18.56 21.34 4.09
CA GLU A 84 19.95 21.61 3.68
C GLU A 84 20.11 21.63 2.16
N LYS A 85 19.38 20.72 1.44
CA LYS A 85 19.40 20.66 -0.03
C LYS A 85 18.66 21.83 -0.68
N LEU A 86 17.60 22.34 -0.07
CA LEU A 86 16.88 23.51 -0.55
C LEU A 86 17.77 24.77 -0.56
N VAL A 87 18.61 24.91 0.46
CA VAL A 87 19.54 26.04 0.60
C VAL A 87 20.78 25.88 -0.32
N SER A 88 21.22 24.64 -0.55
CA SER A 88 22.41 24.37 -1.38
C SER A 88 22.19 24.46 -2.89
N ASN A 89 21.03 24.95 -3.34
CA ASN A 89 20.68 25.24 -4.74
C ASN A 89 20.85 24.08 -5.74
N GLN A 90 20.68 22.82 -5.27
CA GLN A 90 20.73 21.65 -6.12
C GLN A 90 19.30 21.08 -6.30
N GLY A 91 18.52 21.73 -7.18
CA GLY A 91 17.10 21.45 -7.44
C GLY A 91 16.75 20.09 -8.08
N SER A 92 17.66 19.14 -8.13
CA SER A 92 17.37 17.81 -8.67
C SER A 92 16.82 16.90 -7.57
N PRO A 93 15.66 16.21 -7.78
CA PRO A 93 15.11 15.28 -6.81
C PRO A 93 16.05 14.09 -6.62
N ARG A 94 16.43 13.79 -5.36
CA ARG A 94 17.40 12.74 -5.02
C ARG A 94 17.14 12.11 -3.65
N GLY A 95 17.84 11.00 -3.37
CA GLY A 95 17.78 10.28 -2.10
C GLY A 95 16.85 9.07 -2.15
N ARG A 96 16.65 8.39 -1.02
CA ARG A 96 15.82 7.19 -0.91
C ARG A 96 14.34 7.57 -0.86
N LEU A 97 13.53 6.93 -1.70
CA LEU A 97 12.07 7.04 -1.73
C LEU A 97 11.46 5.67 -1.47
N ARG A 98 10.83 5.53 -0.30
CA ARG A 98 10.18 4.28 0.12
C ARG A 98 8.73 4.29 -0.32
N VAL A 99 8.36 3.29 -1.12
CA VAL A 99 7.02 3.13 -1.70
C VAL A 99 6.41 1.82 -1.25
N SER A 100 5.17 1.85 -0.77
CA SER A 100 4.42 0.66 -0.38
C SER A 100 3.11 0.56 -1.17
N THR A 101 2.83 -0.62 -1.70
CA THR A 101 1.55 -0.91 -2.39
C THR A 101 1.19 -2.38 -2.24
N SER A 102 -0.06 -2.76 -2.56
CA SER A 102 -0.46 -4.16 -2.64
C SER A 102 0.33 -4.92 -3.70
N ILE A 103 0.48 -6.22 -3.51
CA ILE A 103 1.29 -7.07 -4.41
C ILE A 103 0.73 -7.01 -5.83
N LEU A 104 -0.57 -7.23 -5.99
CA LEU A 104 -1.20 -7.25 -7.31
C LEU A 104 -1.08 -5.90 -8.03
N TYR A 105 -1.47 -4.82 -7.36
CA TYR A 105 -1.42 -3.49 -7.97
C TYR A 105 0.02 -3.06 -8.30
N GLY A 106 0.96 -3.38 -7.43
CA GLY A 106 2.37 -3.14 -7.67
C GLY A 106 2.86 -3.79 -8.96
N ARG A 107 2.51 -5.07 -9.17
CA ARG A 107 2.89 -5.81 -10.39
C ARG A 107 2.19 -5.30 -11.64
N MET A 108 0.88 -5.05 -11.57
CA MET A 108 0.08 -4.71 -12.74
C MET A 108 0.26 -3.27 -13.22
N PHE A 109 0.40 -2.33 -12.30
CA PHE A 109 0.32 -0.91 -12.64
C PHE A 109 1.57 -0.12 -12.26
N LEU A 110 2.19 -0.39 -11.10
CA LEU A 110 3.33 0.37 -10.66
C LEU A 110 4.60 -0.05 -11.40
N VAL A 111 4.98 -1.32 -11.36
CA VAL A 111 6.21 -1.84 -11.96
C VAL A 111 6.35 -1.47 -13.45
N PRO A 112 5.32 -1.57 -14.31
CA PRO A 112 5.44 -1.21 -15.72
C PRO A 112 5.86 0.23 -15.99
N VAL A 113 5.53 1.17 -15.09
CA VAL A 113 5.85 2.60 -15.25
C VAL A 113 7.14 3.02 -14.57
N LEU A 114 7.70 2.21 -13.66
CA LEU A 114 8.89 2.58 -12.88
C LEU A 114 10.16 2.72 -13.71
N GLY A 115 10.29 1.95 -14.79
CA GLY A 115 11.47 2.02 -15.65
C GLY A 115 11.69 3.42 -16.24
N ASP A 116 10.60 4.11 -16.54
CA ASP A 116 10.65 5.48 -17.07
C ASP A 116 10.96 6.50 -15.96
N PHE A 117 10.37 6.30 -14.79
CA PHE A 117 10.66 7.12 -13.63
C PHE A 117 12.14 7.09 -13.23
N VAL A 118 12.74 5.90 -13.16
CA VAL A 118 14.16 5.73 -12.80
C VAL A 118 15.08 6.41 -13.82
N ARG A 119 14.74 6.34 -15.11
CA ARG A 119 15.50 7.06 -16.16
C ARG A 119 15.41 8.57 -16.02
N ARG A 120 14.22 9.08 -15.66
CA ARG A 120 13.96 10.52 -15.50
C ARG A 120 14.59 11.10 -14.24
N TYR A 121 14.71 10.28 -13.18
CA TYR A 121 15.23 10.70 -11.87
C TYR A 121 16.31 9.74 -11.35
N PRO A 122 17.49 9.71 -11.97
CA PRO A 122 18.53 8.72 -11.67
C PRO A 122 19.10 8.84 -10.25
N ASP A 123 18.98 10.00 -9.61
CA ASP A 123 19.48 10.25 -8.26
C ASP A 123 18.49 9.81 -7.16
N ILE A 124 17.29 9.31 -7.54
CA ILE A 124 16.34 8.74 -6.59
C ILE A 124 16.56 7.24 -6.48
N LEU A 125 16.89 6.76 -5.29
CA LEU A 125 16.90 5.34 -4.96
C LEU A 125 15.46 4.91 -4.57
N LEU A 126 14.75 4.21 -5.46
CA LEU A 126 13.46 3.61 -5.14
C LEU A 126 13.62 2.39 -4.24
N ASP A 127 12.92 2.40 -3.12
CA ASP A 127 12.80 1.29 -2.17
C ASP A 127 11.35 0.86 -2.11
N ILE A 128 11.02 -0.27 -2.79
CA ILE A 128 9.65 -0.68 -3.06
C ILE A 128 9.30 -1.91 -2.24
N SER A 129 8.24 -1.80 -1.46
CA SER A 129 7.64 -2.89 -0.70
C SER A 129 6.27 -3.26 -1.27
N LEU A 130 6.14 -4.44 -1.85
CA LEU A 130 4.86 -5.01 -2.27
C LEU A 130 4.32 -5.86 -1.12
N THR A 131 3.24 -5.40 -0.49
CA THR A 131 2.66 -6.07 0.68
C THR A 131 1.18 -5.78 0.81
N ASP A 132 0.39 -6.78 1.22
CA ASP A 132 -1.02 -6.63 1.54
C ASP A 132 -1.24 -6.29 3.03
N THR A 133 -0.16 -6.08 3.77
CA THR A 133 -0.20 -5.57 5.14
C THR A 133 -0.31 -4.04 5.13
N VAL A 134 -1.09 -3.50 6.06
CA VAL A 134 -1.20 -2.04 6.24
C VAL A 134 0.13 -1.49 6.76
N VAL A 135 0.74 -0.59 5.98
CA VAL A 135 2.00 0.09 6.32
C VAL A 135 1.69 1.47 6.88
N ASP A 136 2.32 1.82 7.99
CA ASP A 136 2.16 3.13 8.64
C ASP A 136 2.98 4.20 7.91
N ILE A 137 2.29 4.97 7.06
CA ILE A 137 2.87 6.08 6.30
C ILE A 137 3.08 7.30 7.20
N ALA A 138 2.12 7.59 8.10
CA ALA A 138 2.24 8.70 9.04
C ALA A 138 3.43 8.50 10.00
N GLY A 139 3.66 7.26 10.44
CA GLY A 139 4.82 6.87 11.25
C GLY A 139 6.12 6.72 10.47
N GLY A 140 6.13 6.97 9.14
CA GLY A 140 7.35 7.00 8.33
C GLY A 140 7.89 5.63 7.92
N GLN A 141 7.10 4.55 7.95
CA GLN A 141 7.51 3.26 7.40
C GLN A 141 7.64 3.29 5.88
N ALA A 142 6.83 4.12 5.19
CA ALA A 142 6.98 4.43 3.78
C ALA A 142 6.75 5.93 3.56
N ASP A 143 7.33 6.49 2.50
CA ASP A 143 7.18 7.89 2.09
C ASP A 143 5.90 8.07 1.26
N VAL A 144 5.56 7.06 0.44
CA VAL A 144 4.34 7.01 -0.38
C VAL A 144 3.70 5.64 -0.25
N GLY A 145 2.39 5.61 -0.03
CA GLY A 145 1.58 4.40 -0.12
C GLY A 145 0.57 4.47 -1.24
N VAL A 146 0.39 3.39 -2.00
CA VAL A 146 -0.76 3.27 -2.90
C VAL A 146 -1.85 2.47 -2.18
N ARG A 147 -3.01 3.08 -2.03
CA ARG A 147 -4.12 2.55 -1.20
C ARG A 147 -5.43 2.55 -1.96
N PHE A 148 -6.27 1.59 -1.61
CA PHE A 148 -7.60 1.37 -2.20
C PHE A 148 -8.70 1.74 -1.20
N GLY A 149 -9.80 2.27 -1.73
CA GLY A 149 -10.99 2.57 -0.97
C GLY A 149 -10.88 3.80 -0.06
N PRO A 150 -11.82 3.92 0.88
CA PRO A 150 -11.85 5.05 1.79
C PRO A 150 -10.57 5.13 2.61
N LEU A 151 -9.97 6.30 2.61
CA LEU A 151 -8.82 6.59 3.45
C LEU A 151 -9.30 6.95 4.86
N PRO A 152 -8.59 6.52 5.91
CA PRO A 152 -8.91 6.98 7.26
C PRO A 152 -8.70 8.50 7.35
N ASP A 153 -9.61 9.18 8.07
CA ASP A 153 -9.45 10.60 8.40
C ASP A 153 -8.12 10.80 9.12
N GLY A 154 -7.32 11.73 8.63
CA GLY A 154 -6.01 11.96 9.24
C GLY A 154 -5.12 12.94 8.48
N SER A 155 -3.86 12.97 8.92
CA SER A 155 -2.82 13.90 8.44
C SER A 155 -2.22 13.55 7.07
N LEU A 156 -2.73 12.53 6.38
CA LEU A 156 -2.22 12.11 5.07
C LEU A 156 -2.88 12.90 3.94
N THR A 157 -2.08 13.27 2.96
CA THR A 157 -2.56 13.81 1.68
C THR A 157 -2.78 12.68 0.71
N ALA A 158 -3.89 12.73 -0.01
CA ALA A 158 -4.25 11.77 -1.06
C ALA A 158 -4.22 12.42 -2.44
N ARG A 159 -3.72 11.69 -3.42
CA ARG A 159 -3.79 12.04 -4.85
C ARG A 159 -4.37 10.84 -5.59
N LYS A 160 -5.53 11.05 -6.24
CA LYS A 160 -6.19 10.01 -7.03
C LYS A 160 -5.32 9.58 -8.20
N LEU A 161 -5.06 8.28 -8.29
CA LEU A 161 -4.33 7.62 -9.37
C LEU A 161 -5.28 6.97 -10.38
N GLY A 162 -6.45 6.54 -9.93
CA GLY A 162 -7.45 5.85 -10.73
C GLY A 162 -8.59 5.34 -9.88
N GLU A 163 -9.35 4.42 -10.45
CA GLU A 163 -10.46 3.76 -9.80
C GLU A 163 -10.62 2.35 -10.36
N THR A 164 -11.15 1.43 -9.56
CA THR A 164 -11.51 0.07 -9.93
C THR A 164 -12.99 -0.16 -9.71
N ARG A 165 -13.64 -0.84 -10.66
CA ARG A 165 -15.01 -1.29 -10.53
C ARG A 165 -15.05 -2.63 -9.81
N LYS A 166 -16.01 -2.84 -8.93
CA LYS A 166 -16.24 -4.15 -8.30
C LYS A 166 -17.07 -5.06 -9.19
N VAL A 167 -16.72 -6.36 -9.21
CA VAL A 167 -17.48 -7.42 -9.88
C VAL A 167 -17.73 -8.57 -8.92
N ILE A 168 -18.88 -9.23 -9.07
CA ILE A 168 -19.20 -10.47 -8.37
C ILE A 168 -18.90 -11.61 -9.33
N VAL A 169 -18.15 -12.61 -8.89
CA VAL A 169 -17.70 -13.72 -9.74
C VAL A 169 -17.78 -15.06 -9.02
N ALA A 170 -18.00 -16.12 -9.78
CA ALA A 170 -17.82 -17.52 -9.37
C ALA A 170 -17.36 -18.37 -10.55
N SER A 171 -16.84 -19.57 -10.28
CA SER A 171 -16.51 -20.50 -11.35
C SER A 171 -17.73 -21.23 -11.88
N PRO A 172 -17.74 -21.64 -13.16
CA PRO A 172 -18.79 -22.48 -13.74
C PRO A 172 -19.04 -23.75 -12.93
N ASP A 173 -17.98 -24.38 -12.42
CA ASP A 173 -18.07 -25.60 -11.63
C ASP A 173 -18.82 -25.39 -10.30
N TYR A 174 -18.57 -24.26 -9.61
CA TYR A 174 -19.32 -23.89 -8.42
C TYR A 174 -20.81 -23.71 -8.73
N LEU A 175 -21.10 -22.98 -9.81
CA LEU A 175 -22.48 -22.69 -10.23
C LEU A 175 -23.23 -23.96 -10.66
N ALA A 176 -22.54 -24.90 -11.30
CA ALA A 176 -23.14 -26.20 -11.66
C ALA A 176 -23.57 -27.00 -10.44
N ARG A 177 -22.83 -26.90 -9.31
CA ARG A 177 -23.14 -27.61 -8.08
C ARG A 177 -24.17 -26.89 -7.19
N ARG A 178 -24.14 -25.56 -7.16
CA ARG A 178 -24.89 -24.75 -6.18
C ARG A 178 -26.04 -23.94 -6.79
N GLY A 179 -26.15 -23.95 -8.11
CA GLY A 179 -27.04 -23.06 -8.85
C GLY A 179 -26.40 -21.70 -9.12
N SER A 180 -26.95 -20.98 -10.09
CA SER A 180 -26.55 -19.63 -10.44
C SER A 180 -27.50 -18.63 -9.80
N PRO A 181 -27.04 -17.67 -8.96
CA PRO A 181 -27.88 -16.66 -8.35
C PRO A 181 -28.50 -15.76 -9.43
N GLN A 182 -29.82 -15.58 -9.40
CA GLN A 182 -30.55 -14.75 -10.34
C GLN A 182 -30.89 -13.37 -9.77
N VAL A 183 -31.01 -13.30 -8.45
CA VAL A 183 -31.23 -12.07 -7.68
C VAL A 183 -30.23 -12.00 -6.53
N PRO A 184 -29.93 -10.81 -6.03
CA PRO A 184 -28.95 -10.65 -4.94
C PRO A 184 -29.27 -11.47 -3.70
N GLU A 185 -30.53 -11.66 -3.38
CA GLU A 185 -31.00 -12.41 -2.21
C GLU A 185 -30.61 -13.90 -2.26
N ASP A 186 -30.40 -14.46 -3.45
CA ASP A 186 -29.92 -15.84 -3.62
C ASP A 186 -28.54 -16.04 -3.00
N LEU A 187 -27.71 -14.99 -2.94
CA LEU A 187 -26.37 -15.03 -2.30
C LEU A 187 -26.42 -15.44 -0.82
N LEU A 188 -27.55 -15.28 -0.15
CA LEU A 188 -27.71 -15.71 1.25
C LEU A 188 -27.59 -17.23 1.43
N THR A 189 -27.75 -18.00 0.35
CA THR A 189 -27.59 -19.46 0.31
C THR A 189 -26.28 -19.92 -0.31
N HIS A 190 -25.47 -18.97 -0.79
CA HIS A 190 -24.15 -19.23 -1.37
C HIS A 190 -23.02 -19.00 -0.35
N ASP A 191 -21.87 -19.63 -0.61
CA ASP A 191 -20.65 -19.40 0.14
C ASP A 191 -19.96 -18.14 -0.42
N CYS A 192 -20.09 -17.02 0.29
CA CYS A 192 -19.58 -15.73 -0.17
C CYS A 192 -18.25 -15.41 0.48
N LEU A 193 -17.16 -15.52 -0.27
CA LEU A 193 -15.79 -15.29 0.19
C LEU A 193 -15.55 -13.79 0.41
N GLY A 194 -14.98 -13.43 1.57
CA GLY A 194 -14.86 -12.05 2.02
C GLY A 194 -13.45 -11.62 2.40
N PHE A 195 -13.31 -10.32 2.75
CA PHE A 195 -12.06 -9.75 3.23
C PHE A 195 -12.00 -9.75 4.76
N ASN A 196 -10.87 -10.16 5.33
CA ASN A 196 -10.63 -10.26 6.78
C ASN A 196 -10.15 -8.96 7.44
N PHE A 197 -9.89 -7.88 6.68
CA PHE A 197 -9.44 -6.59 7.22
C PHE A 197 -10.61 -5.63 7.57
N ARG A 198 -11.84 -6.00 7.27
CA ARG A 198 -13.04 -5.22 7.61
C ARG A 198 -13.55 -5.62 8.98
N ARG A 199 -13.74 -4.63 9.87
CA ARG A 199 -14.25 -4.86 11.24
C ARG A 199 -15.77 -5.05 11.32
N ALA A 200 -16.50 -4.65 10.27
CA ALA A 200 -17.97 -4.82 10.18
C ALA A 200 -18.30 -6.07 9.39
N ALA A 201 -19.50 -6.63 9.63
CA ALA A 201 -20.04 -7.72 8.83
C ALA A 201 -19.95 -7.37 7.34
N PRO A 202 -19.49 -8.30 6.49
CA PRO A 202 -19.31 -8.04 5.07
C PRO A 202 -20.67 -7.76 4.43
N THR A 203 -20.84 -6.56 3.90
CA THR A 203 -22.04 -6.13 3.18
C THR A 203 -21.69 -5.85 1.73
N TRP A 204 -22.50 -6.38 0.81
CA TRP A 204 -22.36 -6.07 -0.60
C TRP A 204 -23.51 -5.16 -1.03
N PRO A 205 -23.21 -4.02 -1.67
CA PRO A 205 -24.21 -3.10 -2.17
C PRO A 205 -24.80 -3.60 -3.51
N PHE A 206 -26.08 -3.34 -3.71
CA PHE A 206 -26.83 -3.65 -4.92
C PHE A 206 -27.76 -2.51 -5.27
N LEU A 207 -28.14 -2.43 -6.57
CA LEU A 207 -29.14 -1.53 -7.11
C LEU A 207 -30.31 -2.34 -7.66
N LYS A 208 -31.51 -2.10 -7.16
CA LYS A 208 -32.75 -2.72 -7.66
C LYS A 208 -33.87 -1.67 -7.75
N ASP A 209 -34.50 -1.56 -8.90
CA ASP A 209 -35.59 -0.60 -9.16
C ASP A 209 -35.21 0.85 -8.79
N GLY A 210 -33.94 1.24 -9.06
CA GLY A 210 -33.40 2.57 -8.77
C GLY A 210 -33.11 2.85 -7.30
N ARG A 211 -33.20 1.82 -6.42
CA ARG A 211 -32.89 1.93 -4.99
C ARG A 211 -31.65 1.12 -4.65
N GLU A 212 -30.73 1.76 -3.97
CA GLU A 212 -29.57 1.07 -3.40
C GLU A 212 -29.93 0.40 -2.08
N TYR A 213 -29.42 -0.82 -1.90
CA TYR A 213 -29.52 -1.56 -0.66
C TYR A 213 -28.28 -2.44 -0.50
N SER A 214 -28.06 -2.98 0.70
CA SER A 214 -26.92 -3.85 0.97
C SER A 214 -27.37 -5.15 1.61
N LEU A 215 -26.75 -6.26 1.20
CA LEU A 215 -26.92 -7.56 1.82
C LEU A 215 -25.72 -7.91 2.67
N THR A 216 -25.96 -8.36 3.89
CA THR A 216 -24.94 -9.01 4.71
C THR A 216 -24.74 -10.43 4.21
N ILE A 217 -23.54 -10.70 3.69
CA ILE A 217 -23.16 -12.00 3.14
C ILE A 217 -22.41 -12.84 4.20
N LYS A 218 -22.35 -14.15 3.98
CA LYS A 218 -21.60 -15.09 4.81
C LYS A 218 -20.84 -16.06 3.93
N GLY A 219 -19.67 -16.50 4.40
CA GLY A 219 -18.88 -17.50 3.70
C GLY A 219 -17.91 -18.21 4.63
N SER A 220 -17.26 -19.21 4.09
CA SER A 220 -16.33 -20.09 4.83
C SER A 220 -14.90 -19.57 4.83
N VAL A 221 -14.56 -18.60 3.96
CA VAL A 221 -13.20 -18.11 3.81
C VAL A 221 -13.16 -16.59 3.76
N GLU A 222 -12.20 -16.04 4.50
CA GLU A 222 -11.80 -14.64 4.42
C GLU A 222 -10.31 -14.55 4.11
N ALA A 223 -9.91 -13.58 3.28
CA ALA A 223 -8.52 -13.32 2.93
C ALA A 223 -8.18 -11.83 2.99
N ASN A 224 -6.88 -11.50 3.04
CA ASN A 224 -6.42 -10.12 3.11
C ASN A 224 -6.20 -9.46 1.73
N ASN A 225 -6.43 -10.19 0.64
CA ASN A 225 -6.30 -9.64 -0.72
C ASN A 225 -7.29 -10.28 -1.70
N GLY A 226 -7.62 -9.52 -2.75
CA GLY A 226 -8.59 -9.93 -3.76
C GLY A 226 -8.10 -11.03 -4.70
N GLU A 227 -6.77 -11.14 -4.92
CA GLU A 227 -6.19 -12.17 -5.77
C GLU A 227 -6.46 -13.57 -5.20
N THR A 228 -6.21 -13.76 -3.90
CA THR A 228 -6.52 -15.02 -3.20
C THR A 228 -8.01 -15.34 -3.26
N LEU A 229 -8.89 -14.36 -3.06
CA LEU A 229 -10.34 -14.56 -3.15
C LEU A 229 -10.76 -14.96 -4.58
N GLY A 230 -10.20 -14.30 -5.60
CA GLY A 230 -10.45 -14.61 -7.00
C GLY A 230 -9.98 -16.03 -7.37
N GLN A 231 -8.80 -16.44 -6.89
CA GLN A 231 -8.29 -17.80 -7.09
C GLN A 231 -9.18 -18.85 -6.43
N LEU A 232 -9.58 -18.63 -5.17
CA LEU A 232 -10.49 -19.54 -4.46
C LEU A 232 -11.84 -19.65 -5.17
N ALA A 233 -12.36 -18.55 -5.71
CA ALA A 233 -13.58 -18.57 -6.49
C ALA A 233 -13.39 -19.39 -7.79
N ALA A 234 -12.24 -19.27 -8.46
CA ALA A 234 -11.89 -20.06 -9.66
C ALA A 234 -11.78 -21.56 -9.36
N GLU A 235 -11.26 -21.91 -8.17
CA GLU A 235 -11.22 -23.30 -7.67
C GLU A 235 -12.59 -23.81 -7.18
N GLY A 236 -13.65 -23.02 -7.34
CA GLY A 236 -15.01 -23.43 -7.03
C GLY A 236 -15.36 -23.47 -5.55
N VAL A 237 -14.65 -22.71 -4.71
CA VAL A 237 -14.93 -22.63 -3.26
C VAL A 237 -16.20 -21.81 -3.01
N GLY A 238 -16.41 -20.71 -3.76
CA GLY A 238 -17.55 -19.85 -3.52
C GLY A 238 -17.69 -18.69 -4.51
N VAL A 239 -18.47 -17.71 -4.12
CA VAL A 239 -18.70 -16.45 -4.83
C VAL A 239 -17.88 -15.36 -4.16
N THR A 240 -17.25 -14.47 -4.93
CA THR A 240 -16.54 -13.33 -4.36
C THR A 240 -16.85 -12.02 -5.06
N ARG A 241 -16.70 -10.89 -4.36
CA ARG A 241 -16.81 -9.53 -4.90
C ARG A 241 -15.48 -8.79 -4.76
N VAL A 242 -14.79 -8.63 -5.88
CA VAL A 242 -13.44 -8.08 -5.95
C VAL A 242 -13.32 -7.01 -7.03
N GLY A 243 -12.18 -6.30 -7.09
CA GLY A 243 -11.87 -5.41 -8.20
C GLY A 243 -11.82 -6.16 -9.54
N ALA A 244 -12.40 -5.60 -10.58
CA ALA A 244 -12.47 -6.26 -11.90
C ALA A 244 -11.09 -6.62 -12.45
N GLU A 245 -10.08 -5.78 -12.21
CA GLU A 245 -8.71 -6.01 -12.62
C GLU A 245 -8.11 -7.27 -11.99
N THR A 246 -8.51 -7.58 -10.77
CA THR A 246 -8.02 -8.74 -10.01
C THR A 246 -8.32 -10.07 -10.69
N VAL A 247 -9.46 -10.14 -11.36
CA VAL A 247 -10.01 -11.38 -11.97
C VAL A 247 -10.19 -11.30 -13.48
N GLN A 248 -9.61 -10.27 -14.12
CA GLN A 248 -9.80 -10.03 -15.54
C GLN A 248 -9.35 -11.21 -16.43
N ASP A 249 -8.22 -11.82 -16.08
CA ASP A 249 -7.69 -12.95 -16.87
C ASP A 249 -8.52 -14.21 -16.65
N GLN A 250 -9.02 -14.46 -15.44
CA GLN A 250 -9.91 -15.58 -15.16
C GLN A 250 -11.28 -15.40 -15.84
N ILE A 251 -11.80 -14.18 -15.92
CA ILE A 251 -13.02 -13.89 -16.67
C ILE A 251 -12.78 -14.12 -18.17
N ARG A 252 -11.67 -13.63 -18.70
CA ARG A 252 -11.34 -13.79 -20.14
C ARG A 252 -11.15 -15.26 -20.54
N SER A 253 -10.55 -16.07 -19.66
CA SER A 253 -10.36 -17.51 -19.89
C SER A 253 -11.64 -18.34 -19.66
N GLY A 254 -12.70 -17.77 -19.08
CA GLY A 254 -13.90 -18.47 -18.68
C GLY A 254 -13.77 -19.26 -17.36
N ALA A 255 -12.65 -19.16 -16.65
CA ALA A 255 -12.50 -19.78 -15.33
C ALA A 255 -13.41 -19.14 -14.28
N LEU A 256 -13.77 -17.86 -14.46
CA LEU A 256 -14.75 -17.13 -13.68
C LEU A 256 -15.78 -16.49 -14.59
N VAL A 257 -17.03 -16.44 -14.14
CA VAL A 257 -18.13 -15.73 -14.81
C VAL A 257 -18.66 -14.63 -13.91
N PRO A 258 -18.92 -13.42 -14.47
CA PRO A 258 -19.57 -12.33 -13.76
C PRO A 258 -21.03 -12.69 -13.44
N LEU A 259 -21.47 -12.29 -12.25
CA LEU A 259 -22.81 -12.56 -11.72
C LEU A 259 -23.50 -11.26 -11.34
N LEU A 260 -24.83 -11.24 -11.48
CA LEU A 260 -25.70 -10.16 -10.96
C LEU A 260 -25.32 -8.76 -11.48
N GLU A 261 -24.75 -8.67 -12.67
CA GLU A 261 -24.29 -7.40 -13.26
C GLU A 261 -25.42 -6.37 -13.42
N GLN A 262 -26.65 -6.81 -13.65
CA GLN A 262 -27.84 -5.95 -13.71
C GLN A 262 -28.22 -5.30 -12.37
N PHE A 263 -27.70 -5.84 -11.26
CA PHE A 263 -27.90 -5.31 -9.91
C PHE A 263 -26.65 -4.62 -9.37
N ASN A 264 -25.57 -4.55 -10.15
CA ASN A 264 -24.33 -3.87 -9.74
C ASN A 264 -24.58 -2.35 -9.66
N PRO A 265 -24.38 -1.70 -8.50
CA PRO A 265 -24.61 -0.27 -8.37
C PRO A 265 -23.62 0.59 -9.17
N GLY A 266 -22.60 -0.03 -9.77
CA GLY A 266 -21.54 0.67 -10.47
C GLY A 266 -20.55 1.37 -9.54
N ASP A 267 -20.53 0.98 -8.28
CA ASP A 267 -19.62 1.54 -7.30
C ASP A 267 -18.16 1.30 -7.69
N VAL A 268 -17.38 2.33 -7.54
CA VAL A 268 -15.95 2.33 -7.80
C VAL A 268 -15.19 2.46 -6.49
N GLU A 269 -14.04 1.82 -6.44
CA GLU A 269 -13.09 1.99 -5.36
C GLU A 269 -11.94 2.85 -5.86
N GLU A 270 -11.72 4.00 -5.23
CA GLU A 270 -10.63 4.88 -5.61
C GLU A 270 -9.28 4.27 -5.28
N ILE A 271 -8.31 4.54 -6.14
CA ILE A 271 -6.91 4.19 -5.97
C ILE A 271 -6.15 5.49 -5.75
N ASN A 272 -5.54 5.62 -4.61
CA ASN A 272 -4.89 6.86 -4.19
C ASN A 272 -3.42 6.66 -3.84
N ALA A 273 -2.55 7.58 -4.27
CA ALA A 273 -1.26 7.78 -3.66
C ALA A 273 -1.45 8.58 -2.38
N VAL A 274 -1.01 8.02 -1.24
CA VAL A 274 -1.12 8.65 0.08
C VAL A 274 0.28 8.91 0.63
N PHE A 275 0.49 10.09 1.19
CA PHE A 275 1.78 10.53 1.72
C PHE A 275 1.58 11.62 2.78
N VAL A 276 2.60 11.93 3.56
CA VAL A 276 2.57 13.09 4.46
C VAL A 276 2.75 14.34 3.59
N GLY A 277 1.64 15.09 3.43
CA GLY A 277 1.60 16.31 2.65
C GLY A 277 1.93 17.56 3.47
N GLY A 278 1.98 18.72 2.81
CA GLY A 278 2.19 20.03 3.42
C GLY A 278 3.29 20.83 2.74
N ALA A 279 3.61 22.00 3.32
CA ALA A 279 4.60 22.93 2.76
C ALA A 279 6.01 22.31 2.62
N HIS A 280 6.31 21.29 3.41
CA HIS A 280 7.61 20.63 3.47
C HIS A 280 7.60 19.21 2.88
N THR A 281 6.63 18.89 1.99
CA THR A 281 6.65 17.60 1.29
C THR A 281 7.93 17.47 0.46
N PRO A 282 8.76 16.43 0.68
CA PRO A 282 10.04 16.26 -0.02
C PRO A 282 9.87 16.27 -1.55
N VAL A 283 10.81 16.91 -2.27
CA VAL A 283 10.73 17.04 -3.74
C VAL A 283 10.64 15.68 -4.41
N ARG A 284 11.38 14.65 -3.94
CA ARG A 284 11.31 13.29 -4.47
C ARG A 284 9.92 12.66 -4.35
N VAL A 285 9.18 12.96 -3.25
CA VAL A 285 7.80 12.48 -3.05
C VAL A 285 6.86 13.17 -4.03
N ARG A 286 6.94 14.50 -4.16
CA ARG A 286 6.12 15.26 -5.12
C ARG A 286 6.35 14.79 -6.56
N CYS A 287 7.62 14.71 -6.99
CA CYS A 287 7.97 14.23 -8.33
C CYS A 287 7.43 12.83 -8.61
N PHE A 288 7.52 11.92 -7.63
CA PHE A 288 7.01 10.57 -7.80
C PHE A 288 5.48 10.52 -7.89
N VAL A 289 4.79 11.22 -7.00
CA VAL A 289 3.32 11.27 -7.00
C VAL A 289 2.79 11.93 -8.28
N ASP A 290 3.38 13.05 -8.71
CA ASP A 290 2.99 13.74 -9.94
C ASP A 290 3.24 12.84 -11.17
N TYR A 291 4.39 12.16 -11.20
CA TYR A 291 4.69 11.18 -12.23
C TYR A 291 3.66 10.03 -12.26
N LEU A 292 3.31 9.45 -11.10
CA LEU A 292 2.30 8.39 -11.04
C LEU A 292 0.93 8.85 -11.54
N VAL A 293 0.50 10.05 -11.17
CA VAL A 293 -0.76 10.65 -11.64
C VAL A 293 -0.77 10.75 -13.17
N GLU A 294 0.33 11.17 -13.78
CA GLU A 294 0.46 11.28 -15.23
C GLU A 294 0.46 9.90 -15.90
N ALA A 295 1.36 9.00 -15.45
CA ALA A 295 1.58 7.69 -16.07
C ALA A 295 0.36 6.75 -15.92
N LEU A 296 -0.34 6.79 -14.78
CA LEU A 296 -1.46 5.88 -14.51
C LEU A 296 -2.80 6.40 -14.99
N ARG A 297 -2.94 7.69 -15.29
CA ARG A 297 -4.17 8.24 -15.89
C ARG A 297 -4.60 7.49 -17.16
N GLN A 298 -3.62 7.05 -17.96
CA GLN A 298 -3.87 6.33 -19.21
C GLN A 298 -4.08 4.82 -18.97
N ALA A 299 -3.44 4.25 -17.95
CA ALA A 299 -3.44 2.82 -17.71
C ALA A 299 -4.67 2.32 -16.95
N VAL A 300 -5.24 3.14 -16.07
CA VAL A 300 -6.36 2.79 -15.15
C VAL A 300 -7.72 3.32 -15.65
N SER A 301 -7.73 4.11 -16.73
CA SER A 301 -9.00 4.61 -17.31
C SER A 301 -9.74 3.48 -18.03
N PRO A 302 -11.08 3.32 -17.82
CA PRO A 302 -11.89 2.28 -18.49
C PRO A 302 -11.85 2.35 -20.01
N ARG A 303 -11.45 3.50 -20.58
CA ARG A 303 -11.39 3.75 -22.04
C ARG A 303 -10.05 3.33 -22.71
N GLY A 304 -8.99 3.04 -21.95
CA GLY A 304 -7.66 2.76 -22.51
C GLY A 304 -7.43 1.33 -22.99
N ARG A 305 -8.28 0.37 -22.67
CA ARG A 305 -8.07 -1.06 -22.98
C ARG A 305 -8.94 -1.64 -24.10
N HIS A 306 -9.71 -0.82 -24.82
CA HIS A 306 -10.49 -1.28 -25.98
C HIS A 306 -9.81 -1.07 -27.35
N ALA A 307 -8.58 -0.59 -27.37
CA ALA A 307 -7.86 -0.31 -28.60
C ALA A 307 -6.67 -1.28 -28.81
N SER A 308 -6.85 -2.59 -28.81
CA SER A 308 -5.90 -3.52 -29.44
C SER A 308 -6.42 -4.96 -29.42
N VAL A 309 -7.49 -5.30 -30.09
CA VAL A 309 -7.69 -6.60 -30.79
C VAL A 309 -8.79 -6.40 -31.82
N GLN A 310 -8.47 -5.79 -32.94
CA GLN A 310 -9.16 -6.12 -34.19
C GLN A 310 -8.57 -7.45 -34.68
N LEU A 311 -9.28 -8.52 -34.40
CA LEU A 311 -9.08 -9.77 -35.11
C LEU A 311 -9.47 -9.53 -36.56
N THR A 312 -8.47 -9.48 -37.46
CA THR A 312 -8.64 -9.63 -38.89
C THR A 312 -9.20 -11.04 -39.13
N HIS A 313 -10.49 -11.11 -39.33
CA HIS A 313 -11.05 -12.25 -40.07
C HIS A 313 -10.62 -12.13 -41.52
N THR A 314 -9.63 -12.91 -41.90
CA THR A 314 -9.36 -13.23 -43.33
C THR A 314 -10.29 -14.40 -43.67
N ASN A 315 -11.27 -14.13 -44.52
CA ASN A 315 -11.96 -15.15 -45.28
C ASN A 315 -10.95 -15.83 -46.26
N GLU A 316 -10.84 -17.13 -46.20
CA GLU A 316 -10.71 -18.03 -47.35
C GLU A 316 -11.34 -19.39 -46.98
#